data_042a61b74dfafbebc061bf0518cad132
#
_entry.id   042a61b74dfafbebc061bf0518cad132
#
_cell.length_a   1.000
_cell.length_b   1.000
_cell.length_c   1.000
_cell.angle_alpha   90.00
_cell.angle_beta   90.00
_cell.angle_gamma   90.00
#
_symmetry.space_group_name_H-M   'P 1'
#
loop_
_entity.id
_entity.type
_entity.pdbx_description
1 polymer ?
#
loop_
_entity_poly.entity_id
_entity_poly.type
_entity_poly.pdbx_seq_one_letter_code
_entity_poly.pdbx_strand_id
1 'polypeptide(L)'
;FAIALATILSVLPAHAVLGPESFPAEFDELLKNKNLSNPAMIIIDGNTGATLYEKNADSQRKPASVMKILTAAVVIEHLDTESTFSTTVNVNPKTKTVIVRGSYDPWISLDHKTARKMNRASLPYMGSSAITYVKDVNKGSLKNYKVIYSGLYSQDVKNLKTYWSKKGFKPSMKAVTDDEAFMAFGDPVASETSPTVGALLDWIMLWSDNVISERLARLSAKAAGFKMDEKGV
;
A
#
# COMPACT_ATOMS: atom_id res chain seq x y z
N PHE A 1 81.80 9.11 -5.03
CA PHE A 1 80.45 8.75 -5.58
C PHE A 1 79.45 8.84 -4.40
N ALA A 2 78.71 9.93 -4.35
CA ALA A 2 77.58 10.09 -3.40
C ALA A 2 76.31 9.67 -4.09
N ILE A 3 75.62 8.66 -3.56
CA ILE A 3 74.27 8.23 -4.02
C ILE A 3 73.25 9.03 -3.19
N ALA A 4 72.57 9.96 -3.86
CA ALA A 4 71.43 10.65 -3.27
C ALA A 4 70.21 9.72 -3.35
N LEU A 5 69.74 9.25 -2.20
CA LEU A 5 68.52 8.48 -2.05
C LEU A 5 67.36 9.47 -2.00
N ALA A 6 66.66 9.64 -3.12
CA ALA A 6 65.43 10.44 -3.17
C ALA A 6 64.26 9.58 -2.61
N THR A 7 63.85 9.88 -1.37
CA THR A 7 62.60 9.36 -0.80
C THR A 7 61.41 10.08 -1.40
N ILE A 8 60.72 9.38 -2.31
CA ILE A 8 59.41 9.82 -2.81
C ILE A 8 58.40 9.57 -1.68
N LEU A 9 58.03 10.62 -0.90
CA LEU A 9 56.86 10.57 -0.05
C LEU A 9 55.63 10.56 -0.98
N SER A 10 55.03 9.42 -1.15
CA SER A 10 53.68 9.32 -1.72
C SER A 10 52.70 9.94 -0.72
N VAL A 11 52.28 11.16 -1.00
CA VAL A 11 51.14 11.78 -0.28
C VAL A 11 49.89 11.02 -0.74
N LEU A 12 49.49 10.03 0.08
CA LEU A 12 48.16 9.45 -0.05
C LEU A 12 47.15 10.58 0.21
N PRO A 13 46.09 10.72 -0.63
CA PRO A 13 45.07 11.69 -0.32
C PRO A 13 44.48 11.32 1.06
N ALA A 14 44.66 12.18 2.04
CA ALA A 14 43.95 12.07 3.29
C ALA A 14 42.47 12.19 2.98
N HIS A 15 41.76 11.08 3.01
CA HIS A 15 40.29 11.14 3.08
C HIS A 15 40.01 11.82 4.42
N ALA A 16 39.58 13.07 4.35
CA ALA A 16 39.14 13.78 5.55
C ALA A 16 37.94 13.02 6.10
N VAL A 17 38.17 12.21 7.10
CA VAL A 17 37.10 11.67 7.94
C VAL A 17 36.56 12.87 8.70
N LEU A 18 35.35 13.30 8.38
CA LEU A 18 34.66 14.34 9.12
C LEU A 18 34.53 13.89 10.58
N GLY A 19 35.31 14.51 11.46
CA GLY A 19 35.15 14.29 12.90
C GLY A 19 33.90 15.01 13.42
N PRO A 20 33.32 14.60 14.56
CA PRO A 20 32.12 15.23 15.12
C PRO A 20 32.22 16.75 15.27
N GLU A 21 33.40 17.28 15.52
CA GLU A 21 33.68 18.73 15.67
C GLU A 21 33.66 19.54 14.38
N SER A 22 33.77 18.90 13.20
CA SER A 22 33.68 19.58 11.91
C SER A 22 32.24 19.68 11.40
N PHE A 23 31.31 18.87 11.88
CA PHE A 23 29.93 18.82 11.44
C PHE A 23 29.20 20.16 11.52
N PRO A 24 29.28 20.94 12.62
CA PRO A 24 28.53 22.19 12.71
C PRO A 24 28.87 23.17 11.59
N ALA A 25 30.15 23.37 11.29
CA ALA A 25 30.60 24.31 10.28
C ALA A 25 30.20 23.89 8.86
N GLU A 26 30.36 22.60 8.52
CA GLU A 26 30.00 22.04 7.22
C GLU A 26 28.48 22.12 6.96
N PHE A 27 27.68 21.74 7.95
CA PHE A 27 26.21 21.79 7.81
C PHE A 27 25.67 23.20 7.82
N ASP A 28 26.26 24.12 8.60
CA ASP A 28 25.88 25.52 8.54
C ASP A 28 26.13 26.13 7.17
N GLU A 29 27.22 25.75 6.49
CA GLU A 29 27.49 26.22 5.13
C GLU A 29 26.50 25.62 4.12
N LEU A 30 26.24 24.31 4.18
CA LEU A 30 25.28 23.65 3.32
C LEU A 30 23.87 24.26 3.47
N LEU A 31 23.47 24.56 4.71
CA LEU A 31 22.14 25.09 5.01
C LEU A 31 21.96 26.59 4.66
N LYS A 32 23.05 27.31 4.26
CA LYS A 32 22.97 28.63 3.69
C LYS A 32 22.54 28.65 2.22
N ASN A 33 22.41 27.49 1.58
CA ASN A 33 22.02 27.40 0.19
C ASN A 33 20.69 28.12 -0.04
N LYS A 34 20.69 29.10 -0.97
CA LYS A 34 19.52 29.92 -1.29
C LYS A 34 18.29 29.16 -1.77
N ASN A 35 18.47 27.91 -2.23
CA ASN A 35 17.37 27.04 -2.64
C ASN A 35 16.67 26.36 -1.45
N LEU A 36 17.22 26.49 -0.23
CA LEU A 36 16.62 25.99 1.00
C LEU A 36 15.90 27.14 1.71
N SER A 37 14.58 27.11 1.71
CA SER A 37 13.79 28.08 2.46
C SER A 37 13.62 27.62 3.91
N ASN A 38 14.25 28.31 4.85
CA ASN A 38 14.17 28.04 6.28
C ASN A 38 14.41 26.56 6.63
N PRO A 39 15.59 25.99 6.36
CA PRO A 39 15.86 24.58 6.57
C PRO A 39 15.84 24.20 8.06
N ALA A 40 15.47 22.95 8.36
CA ALA A 40 15.58 22.33 9.66
C ALA A 40 16.35 21.02 9.54
N MET A 41 17.24 20.74 10.50
CA MET A 41 18.06 19.53 10.50
C MET A 41 18.36 19.13 11.95
N ILE A 42 18.37 17.84 12.18
CA ILE A 42 18.94 17.22 13.39
C ILE A 42 19.77 16.00 12.96
N ILE A 43 20.95 15.85 13.53
CA ILE A 43 21.82 14.70 13.34
C ILE A 43 22.08 14.10 14.73
N ILE A 44 21.81 12.82 14.84
CA ILE A 44 21.94 12.07 16.11
C ILE A 44 22.92 10.92 15.88
N ASP A 45 23.82 10.71 16.81
CA ASP A 45 24.66 9.52 16.84
C ASP A 45 23.79 8.29 17.12
N GLY A 46 23.79 7.34 16.19
CA GLY A 46 22.93 6.15 16.26
C GLY A 46 23.26 5.17 17.38
N ASN A 47 24.47 5.25 17.96
CA ASN A 47 24.91 4.36 19.06
C ASN A 47 24.65 4.98 20.43
N THR A 48 24.88 6.29 20.56
CA THR A 48 24.82 7.00 21.83
C THR A 48 23.53 7.79 22.03
N GLY A 49 22.79 8.10 20.96
CA GLY A 49 21.66 9.02 20.98
C GLY A 49 22.03 10.49 21.13
N ALA A 50 23.35 10.82 21.17
CA ALA A 50 23.81 12.19 21.31
C ALA A 50 23.50 13.02 20.06
N THR A 51 23.00 14.25 20.24
CA THR A 51 22.84 15.20 19.15
C THR A 51 24.20 15.73 18.72
N LEU A 52 24.58 15.47 17.46
CA LEU A 52 25.82 15.92 16.85
C LEU A 52 25.66 17.29 16.18
N TYR A 53 24.47 17.60 15.69
CA TYR A 53 24.14 18.87 15.06
C TYR A 53 22.62 19.10 15.12
N GLU A 54 22.22 20.34 15.36
CA GLU A 54 20.82 20.73 15.21
C GLU A 54 20.68 22.15 14.66
N LYS A 55 19.66 22.38 13.86
CA LYS A 55 19.23 23.68 13.36
C LYS A 55 17.73 23.68 13.16
N ASN A 56 17.04 24.58 13.84
CA ASN A 56 15.58 24.67 13.79
C ASN A 56 14.88 23.32 14.03
N ALA A 57 15.47 22.44 14.85
CA ALA A 57 15.00 21.07 15.04
C ALA A 57 13.57 21.01 15.59
N ASP A 58 13.20 21.93 16.48
CA ASP A 58 11.86 22.04 17.07
C ASP A 58 10.81 22.72 16.17
N SER A 59 11.23 23.19 14.98
CA SER A 59 10.29 23.85 14.07
C SER A 59 9.27 22.84 13.54
N GLN A 60 7.98 23.12 13.74
CA GLN A 60 6.92 22.30 13.18
C GLN A 60 6.98 22.27 11.65
N ARG A 61 7.00 21.09 11.09
CA ARG A 61 7.07 20.83 9.64
C ARG A 61 5.96 19.87 9.21
N LYS A 62 5.51 20.01 7.96
CA LYS A 62 4.65 19.01 7.36
C LYS A 62 5.50 17.76 7.06
N PRO A 63 5.21 16.61 7.66
CA PRO A 63 6.05 15.42 7.55
C PRO A 63 5.99 14.77 6.16
N ALA A 64 4.99 15.11 5.34
CA ALA A 64 4.77 14.51 4.02
C ALA A 64 4.84 12.98 4.10
N SER A 65 5.57 12.33 3.18
CA SER A 65 5.65 10.85 3.13
C SER A 65 6.40 10.21 4.29
N VAL A 66 7.09 10.98 5.14
CA VAL A 66 7.68 10.44 6.39
C VAL A 66 6.60 9.89 7.32
N MET A 67 5.36 10.39 7.25
CA MET A 67 4.21 9.82 7.97
C MET A 67 3.99 8.33 7.72
N LYS A 68 4.45 7.79 6.59
CA LYS A 68 4.30 6.36 6.29
C LYS A 68 5.09 5.46 7.22
N ILE A 69 6.13 5.99 7.88
CA ILE A 69 6.85 5.27 8.94
C ILE A 69 5.92 5.00 10.12
N LEU A 70 5.10 5.99 10.52
CA LEU A 70 4.10 5.80 11.58
C LEU A 70 3.00 4.83 11.12
N THR A 71 2.54 4.96 9.88
CA THR A 71 1.60 3.98 9.30
C THR A 71 2.17 2.57 9.34
N ALA A 72 3.45 2.38 8.94
CA ALA A 72 4.09 1.07 8.98
C ALA A 72 4.18 0.51 10.40
N ALA A 73 4.54 1.33 11.40
CA ALA A 73 4.59 0.93 12.79
C ALA A 73 3.22 0.44 13.30
N VAL A 74 2.16 1.21 13.06
CA VAL A 74 0.79 0.85 13.46
C VAL A 74 0.29 -0.41 12.73
N VAL A 75 0.65 -0.58 11.46
CA VAL A 75 0.30 -1.79 10.70
C VAL A 75 0.97 -3.02 11.30
N ILE A 76 2.27 -2.96 11.63
CA ILE A 76 3.01 -4.07 12.25
C ILE A 76 2.45 -4.43 13.64
N GLU A 77 1.96 -3.43 14.37
CA GLU A 77 1.39 -3.65 15.71
C GLU A 77 0.02 -4.33 15.66
N HIS A 78 -0.81 -4.04 14.64
CA HIS A 78 -2.22 -4.44 14.63
C HIS A 78 -2.60 -5.45 13.55
N LEU A 79 -1.74 -5.70 12.55
CA LEU A 79 -1.99 -6.66 11.50
C LEU A 79 -0.88 -7.71 11.43
N ASP A 80 -1.26 -8.96 11.19
CA ASP A 80 -0.29 -10.01 10.91
C ASP A 80 0.37 -9.77 9.55
N THR A 81 1.70 -9.59 9.54
CA THR A 81 2.50 -9.29 8.34
C THR A 81 2.52 -10.41 7.32
N GLU A 82 2.27 -11.66 7.75
CA GLU A 82 2.21 -12.83 6.86
C GLU A 82 0.80 -13.06 6.29
N SER A 83 -0.20 -12.37 6.81
CA SER A 83 -1.58 -12.49 6.33
C SER A 83 -1.76 -11.86 4.94
N THR A 84 -2.78 -12.35 4.22
CA THR A 84 -3.20 -11.84 2.92
C THR A 84 -4.67 -11.44 2.95
N PHE A 85 -5.08 -10.58 2.03
CA PHE A 85 -6.48 -10.24 1.83
C PHE A 85 -7.06 -11.08 0.70
N SER A 86 -8.27 -11.60 0.89
CA SER A 86 -8.95 -12.43 -0.10
C SER A 86 -10.16 -11.71 -0.70
N THR A 87 -10.44 -11.97 -1.97
CA THR A 87 -11.67 -11.57 -2.62
C THR A 87 -12.23 -12.75 -3.41
N THR A 88 -13.46 -13.15 -3.12
CA THR A 88 -14.12 -14.27 -3.76
C THR A 88 -15.35 -13.82 -4.53
N VAL A 89 -15.64 -14.52 -5.60
CA VAL A 89 -16.87 -14.34 -6.39
C VAL A 89 -17.58 -15.67 -6.47
N ASN A 90 -18.82 -15.70 -6.00
CA ASN A 90 -19.72 -16.82 -6.10
C ASN A 90 -20.96 -16.43 -6.90
N VAL A 91 -21.61 -17.39 -7.54
CA VAL A 91 -22.87 -17.16 -8.28
C VAL A 91 -23.91 -18.16 -7.85
N ASN A 92 -25.09 -17.67 -7.49
CA ASN A 92 -26.25 -18.50 -7.24
C ASN A 92 -27.22 -18.41 -8.43
N PRO A 93 -27.30 -19.46 -9.28
CA PRO A 93 -28.18 -19.44 -10.46
C PRO A 93 -29.68 -19.44 -10.11
N LYS A 94 -30.05 -20.05 -8.98
CA LYS A 94 -31.47 -20.14 -8.56
C LYS A 94 -32.01 -18.77 -8.12
N THR A 95 -31.24 -18.02 -7.34
CA THR A 95 -31.62 -16.68 -6.88
C THR A 95 -31.14 -15.56 -7.81
N LYS A 96 -30.44 -15.92 -8.91
CA LYS A 96 -29.82 -15.00 -9.87
C LYS A 96 -28.97 -13.91 -9.17
N THR A 97 -28.11 -14.35 -8.27
CA THR A 97 -27.30 -13.46 -7.45
C THR A 97 -25.82 -13.75 -7.66
N VAL A 98 -25.06 -12.70 -8.00
CA VAL A 98 -23.58 -12.72 -7.89
C VAL A 98 -23.22 -12.20 -6.51
N ILE A 99 -22.36 -12.93 -5.81
CA ILE A 99 -21.92 -12.63 -4.44
C ILE A 99 -20.44 -12.32 -4.50
N VAL A 100 -20.05 -11.10 -4.14
CA VAL A 100 -18.65 -10.70 -4.06
C VAL A 100 -18.29 -10.45 -2.61
N ARG A 101 -17.37 -11.25 -2.07
CA ARG A 101 -16.88 -11.13 -0.70
C ARG A 101 -15.41 -10.77 -0.72
N GLY A 102 -15.07 -9.65 -0.14
CA GLY A 102 -13.68 -9.23 0.08
C GLY A 102 -13.34 -9.15 1.56
N SER A 103 -12.06 -9.04 1.85
CA SER A 103 -11.54 -8.69 3.17
C SER A 103 -10.88 -7.31 3.18
N TYR A 104 -11.35 -6.40 2.31
CA TYR A 104 -10.78 -5.07 2.09
C TYR A 104 -9.36 -5.11 1.54
N ASP A 105 -9.11 -5.93 0.51
CA ASP A 105 -7.81 -5.94 -0.19
C ASP A 105 -7.38 -4.51 -0.58
N PRO A 106 -6.25 -4.02 -0.04
CA PRO A 106 -5.83 -2.64 -0.27
C PRO A 106 -5.27 -2.41 -1.68
N TRP A 107 -5.00 -3.47 -2.47
CA TRP A 107 -4.27 -3.34 -3.73
C TRP A 107 -4.83 -4.12 -4.91
N ILE A 108 -6.14 -4.23 -5.05
CA ILE A 108 -6.79 -4.87 -6.22
C ILE A 108 -6.33 -4.18 -7.51
N SER A 109 -5.88 -4.96 -8.48
CA SER A 109 -5.42 -4.44 -9.78
C SER A 109 -6.57 -4.31 -10.78
N LEU A 110 -6.56 -3.22 -11.53
CA LEU A 110 -7.47 -2.99 -12.67
C LEU A 110 -6.94 -3.54 -14.00
N ASP A 111 -5.71 -4.05 -14.00
CA ASP A 111 -5.07 -4.69 -15.15
C ASP A 111 -4.64 -6.11 -14.80
N HIS A 112 -5.08 -7.09 -15.61
CA HIS A 112 -4.83 -8.50 -15.33
C HIS A 112 -3.35 -8.88 -15.48
N LYS A 113 -2.63 -8.32 -16.43
CA LYS A 113 -1.20 -8.64 -16.63
C LYS A 113 -0.38 -8.12 -15.46
N THR A 114 -0.66 -6.90 -15.03
CA THR A 114 -0.03 -6.30 -13.83
C THR A 114 -0.37 -7.12 -12.59
N ALA A 115 -1.62 -7.56 -12.43
CA ALA A 115 -2.03 -8.41 -11.31
C ALA A 115 -1.16 -9.67 -11.23
N ARG A 116 -1.04 -10.40 -12.35
CA ARG A 116 -0.22 -11.64 -12.39
C ARG A 116 1.26 -11.37 -12.11
N LYS A 117 1.83 -10.30 -12.71
CA LYS A 117 3.24 -9.94 -12.53
C LYS A 117 3.57 -9.59 -11.09
N MET A 118 2.64 -8.97 -10.37
CA MET A 118 2.84 -8.44 -9.02
C MET A 118 2.13 -9.26 -7.93
N ASN A 119 1.64 -10.43 -8.27
CA ASN A 119 0.88 -11.32 -7.37
C ASN A 119 -0.29 -10.62 -6.66
N ARG A 120 -1.01 -9.74 -7.39
CA ARG A 120 -2.14 -8.97 -6.87
C ARG A 120 -3.46 -9.60 -7.29
N ALA A 121 -4.52 -9.37 -6.52
CA ALA A 121 -5.87 -9.69 -6.94
C ALA A 121 -6.24 -8.92 -8.22
N SER A 122 -6.89 -9.62 -9.17
CA SER A 122 -7.27 -9.07 -10.48
C SER A 122 -8.77 -8.83 -10.58
N LEU A 123 -9.19 -7.57 -10.55
CA LEU A 123 -10.58 -7.20 -10.78
C LEU A 123 -11.10 -7.67 -12.16
N PRO A 124 -10.33 -7.53 -13.28
CA PRO A 124 -10.77 -8.05 -14.57
C PRO A 124 -10.98 -9.55 -14.60
N TYR A 125 -10.13 -10.32 -13.91
CA TYR A 125 -10.30 -11.77 -13.82
C TYR A 125 -11.58 -12.13 -13.06
N MET A 126 -11.77 -11.60 -11.87
CA MET A 126 -12.97 -11.81 -11.07
C MET A 126 -14.23 -11.40 -11.82
N GLY A 127 -14.19 -10.22 -12.45
CA GLY A 127 -15.32 -9.69 -13.21
C GLY A 127 -15.67 -10.51 -14.48
N SER A 128 -14.66 -10.98 -15.23
CA SER A 128 -14.87 -11.82 -16.41
C SER A 128 -15.36 -13.21 -16.05
N SER A 129 -14.82 -13.81 -15.00
CA SER A 129 -15.26 -15.13 -14.52
C SER A 129 -16.74 -15.12 -14.12
N ALA A 130 -17.18 -14.08 -13.41
CA ALA A 130 -18.60 -13.90 -13.10
C ALA A 130 -19.47 -13.83 -14.37
N ILE A 131 -19.05 -13.04 -15.36
CA ILE A 131 -19.78 -12.91 -16.64
C ILE A 131 -19.85 -14.26 -17.37
N THR A 132 -18.74 -14.97 -17.47
CA THR A 132 -18.66 -16.27 -18.15
C THR A 132 -19.62 -17.26 -17.48
N TYR A 133 -19.51 -17.41 -16.17
CA TYR A 133 -20.38 -18.31 -15.43
C TYR A 133 -21.88 -17.96 -15.57
N VAL A 134 -22.23 -16.66 -15.43
CA VAL A 134 -23.62 -16.21 -15.58
C VAL A 134 -24.15 -16.53 -16.96
N LYS A 135 -23.36 -16.34 -18.04
CA LYS A 135 -23.76 -16.71 -19.40
C LYS A 135 -23.99 -18.21 -19.54
N ASP A 136 -23.11 -19.03 -18.99
CA ASP A 136 -23.18 -20.48 -19.09
C ASP A 136 -24.47 -21.02 -18.45
N VAL A 137 -24.80 -20.54 -17.24
CA VAL A 137 -26.00 -21.00 -16.51
C VAL A 137 -27.30 -20.31 -16.90
N ASN A 138 -27.24 -19.19 -17.66
CA ASN A 138 -28.39 -18.37 -18.04
C ASN A 138 -28.57 -18.27 -19.56
N LYS A 139 -28.23 -19.34 -20.29
CA LYS A 139 -28.45 -19.46 -21.76
C LYS A 139 -27.85 -18.27 -22.54
N GLY A 140 -26.65 -17.84 -22.20
CA GLY A 140 -25.95 -16.72 -22.83
C GLY A 140 -26.40 -15.32 -22.37
N SER A 141 -27.43 -15.22 -21.54
CA SER A 141 -27.97 -13.94 -21.07
C SER A 141 -27.34 -13.45 -19.80
N LEU A 142 -27.10 -12.13 -19.74
CA LEU A 142 -26.64 -11.43 -18.51
C LEU A 142 -27.79 -10.73 -17.76
N LYS A 143 -29.03 -10.91 -18.20
CA LYS A 143 -30.19 -10.21 -17.64
C LYS A 143 -30.68 -10.86 -16.33
N ASN A 144 -31.34 -10.05 -15.51
CA ASN A 144 -32.06 -10.44 -14.31
C ASN A 144 -31.14 -10.92 -13.14
N TYR A 145 -29.84 -10.69 -13.20
CA TYR A 145 -28.93 -10.90 -12.08
C TYR A 145 -28.79 -9.64 -11.25
N LYS A 146 -28.68 -9.82 -9.94
CA LYS A 146 -28.28 -8.81 -8.96
C LYS A 146 -26.94 -9.16 -8.37
N VAL A 147 -26.28 -8.18 -7.76
CA VAL A 147 -25.01 -8.36 -7.05
C VAL A 147 -25.19 -7.94 -5.60
N ILE A 148 -24.75 -8.76 -4.70
CA ILE A 148 -24.51 -8.38 -3.30
C ILE A 148 -23.01 -8.41 -3.05
N TYR A 149 -22.52 -7.51 -2.20
CA TYR A 149 -21.10 -7.46 -1.88
C TYR A 149 -20.84 -7.01 -0.45
N SER A 150 -19.72 -7.50 0.12
CA SER A 150 -19.19 -7.05 1.40
C SER A 150 -17.65 -6.95 1.33
N GLY A 151 -17.03 -6.27 2.28
CA GLY A 151 -15.58 -6.23 2.45
C GLY A 151 -14.81 -5.64 1.26
N LEU A 152 -15.39 -4.68 0.53
CA LEU A 152 -14.76 -3.99 -0.60
C LEU A 152 -14.70 -2.48 -0.36
N TYR A 153 -13.64 -1.83 -0.78
CA TYR A 153 -13.59 -0.37 -0.82
C TYR A 153 -14.55 0.18 -1.88
N SER A 154 -15.16 1.31 -1.60
CA SER A 154 -16.16 1.95 -2.49
C SER A 154 -15.61 2.20 -3.90
N GLN A 155 -14.32 2.51 -4.02
CA GLN A 155 -13.68 2.71 -5.31
C GLN A 155 -13.58 1.40 -6.11
N ASP A 156 -13.30 0.28 -5.45
CA ASP A 156 -13.19 -1.03 -6.11
C ASP A 156 -14.56 -1.52 -6.57
N VAL A 157 -15.62 -1.24 -5.80
CA VAL A 157 -17.02 -1.48 -6.24
C VAL A 157 -17.36 -0.65 -7.48
N LYS A 158 -17.01 0.64 -7.52
CA LYS A 158 -17.19 1.51 -8.70
C LYS A 158 -16.44 0.98 -9.92
N ASN A 159 -15.21 0.54 -9.71
CA ASN A 159 -14.37 -0.02 -10.77
C ASN A 159 -14.97 -1.32 -11.33
N LEU A 160 -15.45 -2.22 -10.47
CA LEU A 160 -16.09 -3.46 -10.85
C LEU A 160 -17.40 -3.20 -11.63
N LYS A 161 -18.23 -2.29 -11.16
CA LYS A 161 -19.43 -1.84 -11.84
C LYS A 161 -19.13 -1.29 -13.23
N THR A 162 -18.09 -0.47 -13.35
CA THR A 162 -17.63 0.10 -14.62
C THR A 162 -17.13 -0.99 -15.57
N TYR A 163 -16.32 -1.94 -15.07
CA TYR A 163 -15.84 -3.07 -15.83
C TYR A 163 -17.01 -3.90 -16.40
N TRP A 164 -17.94 -4.29 -15.55
CA TRP A 164 -19.13 -5.06 -15.95
C TRP A 164 -20.00 -4.31 -16.96
N SER A 165 -20.23 -3.01 -16.74
CA SER A 165 -21.03 -2.18 -17.65
C SER A 165 -20.44 -2.14 -19.07
N LYS A 166 -19.10 -2.01 -19.19
CA LYS A 166 -18.38 -2.07 -20.47
C LYS A 166 -18.51 -3.43 -21.16
N LYS A 167 -18.79 -4.50 -20.42
CA LYS A 167 -19.00 -5.86 -20.93
C LYS A 167 -20.48 -6.22 -21.11
N GLY A 168 -21.39 -5.25 -20.98
CA GLY A 168 -22.83 -5.45 -21.15
C GLY A 168 -23.55 -6.04 -19.94
N PHE A 169 -22.85 -6.23 -18.81
CA PHE A 169 -23.45 -6.68 -17.55
C PHE A 169 -23.74 -5.47 -16.66
N LYS A 170 -25.01 -5.17 -16.43
CA LYS A 170 -25.48 -3.99 -15.67
C LYS A 170 -26.40 -4.39 -14.53
N PRO A 171 -25.94 -5.18 -13.55
CA PRO A 171 -26.75 -5.61 -12.42
C PRO A 171 -27.00 -4.46 -11.43
N SER A 172 -28.08 -4.55 -10.66
CA SER A 172 -28.19 -3.81 -9.42
C SER A 172 -27.13 -4.32 -8.43
N MET A 173 -26.48 -3.42 -7.69
CA MET A 173 -25.44 -3.77 -6.71
C MET A 173 -25.85 -3.24 -5.33
N LYS A 174 -25.86 -4.13 -4.34
CA LYS A 174 -26.22 -3.81 -2.93
C LYS A 174 -25.09 -4.21 -2.00
N ALA A 175 -24.64 -3.29 -1.18
CA ALA A 175 -23.78 -3.61 -0.02
C ALA A 175 -24.61 -4.38 1.02
N VAL A 176 -24.02 -5.39 1.60
CA VAL A 176 -24.59 -6.21 2.67
C VAL A 176 -23.56 -6.36 3.79
N THR A 177 -23.96 -6.84 4.95
CA THR A 177 -23.03 -7.18 6.02
C THR A 177 -22.16 -8.39 5.65
N ASP A 178 -21.04 -8.57 6.33
CA ASP A 178 -20.18 -9.75 6.12
C ASP A 178 -20.95 -11.05 6.41
N ASP A 179 -21.79 -11.05 7.44
CA ASP A 179 -22.64 -12.20 7.80
C ASP A 179 -23.68 -12.49 6.70
N GLU A 180 -24.37 -11.48 6.18
CA GLU A 180 -25.33 -11.66 5.08
C GLU A 180 -24.63 -12.20 3.83
N ALA A 181 -23.44 -11.70 3.52
CA ALA A 181 -22.65 -12.20 2.38
C ALA A 181 -22.15 -13.64 2.62
N PHE A 182 -21.76 -13.98 3.85
CA PHE A 182 -21.32 -15.31 4.22
C PHE A 182 -22.46 -16.33 4.13
N MET A 183 -23.65 -15.96 4.57
CA MET A 183 -24.86 -16.82 4.50
C MET A 183 -25.43 -16.94 3.08
N ALA A 184 -24.99 -16.13 2.14
CA ALA A 184 -25.42 -16.23 0.76
C ALA A 184 -24.62 -17.32 0.02
N PHE A 185 -25.28 -18.44 -0.27
CA PHE A 185 -24.66 -19.57 -0.97
C PHE A 185 -24.67 -19.36 -2.49
N GLY A 186 -23.62 -19.85 -3.14
CA GLY A 186 -23.47 -19.84 -4.60
C GLY A 186 -22.27 -20.68 -5.01
N ASP A 187 -22.24 -21.08 -6.27
CA ASP A 187 -21.11 -21.84 -6.82
C ASP A 187 -19.86 -20.95 -6.86
N PRO A 188 -18.69 -21.45 -6.44
CA PRO A 188 -17.46 -20.68 -6.47
C PRO A 188 -17.02 -20.44 -7.92
N VAL A 189 -16.73 -19.19 -8.26
CA VAL A 189 -16.43 -18.77 -9.64
C VAL A 189 -15.01 -18.19 -9.76
N ALA A 190 -14.60 -17.41 -8.79
CA ALA A 190 -13.25 -16.86 -8.73
C ALA A 190 -12.83 -16.64 -7.27
N SER A 191 -11.53 -16.80 -7.03
CA SER A 191 -10.89 -16.45 -5.77
C SER A 191 -9.54 -15.82 -6.09
N GLU A 192 -9.26 -14.68 -5.50
CA GLU A 192 -8.03 -13.92 -5.66
C GLU A 192 -7.52 -13.47 -4.28
N THR A 193 -6.20 -13.40 -4.15
CA THR A 193 -5.53 -12.94 -2.94
C THR A 193 -4.60 -11.79 -3.23
N SER A 194 -4.37 -10.94 -2.23
CA SER A 194 -3.33 -9.89 -2.26
C SER A 194 -1.93 -10.50 -2.01
N PRO A 195 -0.85 -9.73 -2.22
CA PRO A 195 0.41 -9.96 -1.51
C PRO A 195 0.20 -9.94 0.01
N THR A 196 1.19 -10.43 0.76
CA THR A 196 1.15 -10.35 2.22
C THR A 196 1.17 -8.89 2.70
N VAL A 197 0.70 -8.65 3.93
CA VAL A 197 0.76 -7.32 4.55
C VAL A 197 2.20 -6.81 4.58
N GLY A 198 3.18 -7.67 4.88
CA GLY A 198 4.61 -7.32 4.83
C GLY A 198 5.05 -6.84 3.45
N ALA A 199 4.69 -7.57 2.39
CA ALA A 199 5.01 -7.15 1.01
C ALA A 199 4.31 -5.83 0.61
N LEU A 200 3.12 -5.57 1.15
CA LEU A 200 2.43 -4.28 0.97
C LEU A 200 3.15 -3.15 1.71
N LEU A 201 3.69 -3.41 2.91
CA LEU A 201 4.52 -2.47 3.66
C LEU A 201 5.81 -2.15 2.90
N ASP A 202 6.52 -3.15 2.38
CA ASP A 202 7.71 -2.94 1.55
C ASP A 202 7.38 -2.04 0.35
N TRP A 203 6.24 -2.29 -0.29
CA TRP A 203 5.80 -1.47 -1.42
C TRP A 203 5.55 -0.02 -1.03
N ILE A 204 4.81 0.24 0.05
CA ILE A 204 4.51 1.63 0.47
C ILE A 204 5.77 2.38 0.93
N MET A 205 6.72 1.69 1.56
CA MET A 205 7.97 2.31 1.99
C MET A 205 8.89 2.61 0.81
N LEU A 206 8.95 1.72 -0.18
CA LEU A 206 9.80 1.89 -1.35
C LEU A 206 9.23 2.90 -2.36
N TRP A 207 7.92 2.83 -2.64
CA TRP A 207 7.27 3.61 -3.70
C TRP A 207 6.41 4.76 -3.18
N SER A 208 6.30 4.88 -1.86
CA SER A 208 5.52 5.96 -1.23
C SER A 208 4.03 5.99 -1.68
N ASP A 209 3.42 4.81 -1.90
CA ASP A 209 2.03 4.70 -2.35
C ASP A 209 1.05 5.21 -1.29
N ASN A 210 0.34 6.28 -1.59
CA ASN A 210 -0.59 6.92 -0.65
C ASN A 210 -1.88 6.11 -0.46
N VAL A 211 -2.36 5.45 -1.53
CA VAL A 211 -3.65 4.75 -1.48
C VAL A 211 -3.54 3.50 -0.62
N ILE A 212 -2.48 2.71 -0.83
CA ILE A 212 -2.25 1.50 -0.04
C ILE A 212 -1.95 1.87 1.41
N SER A 213 -1.12 2.89 1.63
CA SER A 213 -0.79 3.39 2.97
C SER A 213 -2.04 3.78 3.76
N GLU A 214 -2.94 4.56 3.16
CA GLU A 214 -4.20 4.96 3.79
C GLU A 214 -5.11 3.75 4.07
N ARG A 215 -5.23 2.82 3.11
CA ARG A 215 -6.05 1.62 3.27
C ARG A 215 -5.52 0.71 4.38
N LEU A 216 -4.21 0.53 4.48
CA LEU A 216 -3.59 -0.23 5.58
C LEU A 216 -3.77 0.46 6.94
N ALA A 217 -3.61 1.78 7.02
CA ALA A 217 -3.88 2.53 8.25
C ALA A 217 -5.32 2.33 8.73
N ARG A 218 -6.31 2.41 7.82
CA ARG A 218 -7.73 2.16 8.14
C ARG A 218 -8.00 0.72 8.60
N LEU A 219 -7.32 -0.26 8.01
CA LEU A 219 -7.41 -1.66 8.43
C LEU A 219 -6.84 -1.86 9.83
N SER A 220 -5.70 -1.22 10.13
CA SER A 220 -5.11 -1.22 11.48
C SER A 220 -6.03 -0.55 12.49
N ALA A 221 -6.65 0.58 12.15
CA ALA A 221 -7.65 1.23 13.00
C ALA A 221 -8.82 0.28 13.30
N LYS A 222 -9.34 -0.43 12.28
CA LYS A 222 -10.39 -1.45 12.46
C LYS A 222 -9.92 -2.58 13.38
N ALA A 223 -8.70 -3.08 13.21
CA ALA A 223 -8.14 -4.13 14.05
C ALA A 223 -7.97 -3.68 15.51
N ALA A 224 -7.64 -2.42 15.73
CA ALA A 224 -7.55 -1.78 17.04
C ALA A 224 -8.93 -1.41 17.65
N GLY A 225 -10.05 -1.74 16.99
CA GLY A 225 -11.41 -1.46 17.48
C GLY A 225 -11.95 -0.06 17.15
N PHE A 226 -11.26 0.71 16.32
CA PHE A 226 -11.71 2.01 15.83
C PHE A 226 -12.52 1.91 14.54
N LYS A 227 -13.11 3.02 14.10
CA LYS A 227 -13.79 3.07 12.81
C LYS A 227 -12.80 3.00 11.65
N MET A 228 -13.17 2.29 10.60
CA MET A 228 -12.39 2.19 9.37
C MET A 228 -12.61 3.42 8.47
N ASP A 229 -12.41 4.60 8.98
CA ASP A 229 -12.58 5.89 8.30
C ASP A 229 -11.44 6.86 8.66
N GLU A 230 -11.51 8.10 8.17
CA GLU A 230 -10.51 9.14 8.43
C GLU A 230 -10.41 9.57 9.90
N LYS A 231 -11.42 9.27 10.70
CA LYS A 231 -11.45 9.65 12.13
C LYS A 231 -10.85 8.56 13.01
N GLY A 232 -10.76 7.33 12.52
CA GLY A 232 -10.15 6.21 13.23
C GLY A 232 -8.64 6.11 13.01
N VAL A 233 -8.12 6.80 12.00
CA VAL A 233 -6.69 6.90 11.66
C VAL A 233 -6.15 8.21 12.20
#